data_c2ba454525bccfa07372b803fb740ccf
#
_entry.id   c2ba454525bccfa07372b803fb740ccf
#
_cell.length_a   1.000
_cell.length_b   1.000
_cell.length_c   1.000
_cell.angle_alpha   90.00
_cell.angle_beta   90.00
_cell.angle_gamma   90.00
#
_symmetry.space_group_name_H-M   'P 1'
#
loop_
_entity.id
_entity.type
_entity.pdbx_description
1 polymer ?
#
loop_
_entity_poly.entity_id
_entity_poly.type
_entity_poly.pdbx_seq_one_letter_code
_entity_poly.pdbx_strand_id
1 'polypeptide(L)'
;MDYSQNNHNWNEFRWEKEIRQDEKRIRHYFQILPSCMDLPDEEDSIISKLMAQPDLVPSNADLNNAENSLDIFFEGDEEHLDISDLKERRYSDIYLNLHKLSLEWNIIVVRDLRQSLRKSGLITTCTLGRLITRSIDIIELEDAQMAQFKISLLKRILSGINDLLGQINSFRRQQNTLKDKLDIFSDNLHNIREKVINILHETRVKK
;
A
#
# COMPACT_ATOMS: atom_id res chain seq x y z
N MET A 1 -28.00 4.69 10.37
CA MET A 1 -27.91 3.36 9.68
C MET A 1 -26.46 2.94 9.75
N ASP A 2 -26.23 1.84 10.42
CA ASP A 2 -24.93 1.37 10.86
C ASP A 2 -24.07 0.92 9.65
N TYR A 3 -23.08 1.73 9.26
CA TYR A 3 -22.19 1.47 8.11
C TYR A 3 -21.29 0.25 8.33
N SER A 4 -21.00 -0.08 9.58
CA SER A 4 -20.24 -1.26 9.94
C SER A 4 -20.92 -2.55 9.48
N GLN A 5 -22.26 -2.59 9.47
CA GLN A 5 -23.01 -3.80 9.09
C GLN A 5 -23.08 -4.06 7.58
N ASN A 6 -23.00 -3.03 6.72
CA ASN A 6 -23.13 -3.25 5.26
C ASN A 6 -21.83 -3.69 4.59
N ASN A 7 -20.67 -3.35 5.13
CA ASN A 7 -19.38 -3.72 4.55
C ASN A 7 -18.92 -5.14 4.96
N HIS A 8 -19.41 -5.69 6.06
CA HIS A 8 -19.08 -7.06 6.51
C HIS A 8 -19.54 -8.13 5.52
N ASN A 9 -20.53 -7.84 4.66
CA ASN A 9 -21.06 -8.76 3.67
C ASN A 9 -20.40 -8.67 2.28
N TRP A 10 -19.38 -7.84 2.12
CA TRP A 10 -18.71 -7.74 0.83
C TRP A 10 -17.85 -8.98 0.58
N ASN A 11 -18.00 -9.54 -0.61
CA ASN A 11 -17.15 -10.62 -1.05
C ASN A 11 -15.77 -10.09 -1.49
N GLU A 12 -14.82 -11.01 -1.62
CA GLU A 12 -13.44 -10.72 -2.02
C GLU A 12 -13.36 -9.88 -3.32
N PHE A 13 -14.22 -10.16 -4.32
CA PHE A 13 -14.20 -9.45 -5.62
C PHE A 13 -14.63 -7.98 -5.49
N ARG A 14 -15.58 -7.69 -4.61
CA ARG A 14 -16.03 -6.32 -4.36
C ARG A 14 -14.94 -5.53 -3.66
N TRP A 15 -14.34 -6.09 -2.61
CA TRP A 15 -13.18 -5.47 -1.95
C TRP A 15 -12.03 -5.21 -2.91
N GLU A 16 -11.68 -6.20 -3.74
CA GLU A 16 -10.64 -6.08 -4.75
C GLU A 16 -10.93 -4.94 -5.75
N LYS A 17 -12.19 -4.77 -6.15
CA LYS A 17 -12.62 -3.68 -7.04
C LYS A 17 -12.42 -2.31 -6.40
N GLU A 18 -12.85 -2.14 -5.15
CA GLU A 18 -12.72 -0.87 -4.42
C GLU A 18 -11.25 -0.50 -4.17
N ILE A 19 -10.44 -1.45 -3.71
CA ILE A 19 -9.00 -1.23 -3.52
C ILE A 19 -8.34 -0.81 -4.84
N ARG A 20 -8.69 -1.43 -5.96
CA ARG A 20 -8.15 -1.04 -7.28
C ARG A 20 -8.59 0.35 -7.71
N GLN A 21 -9.78 0.76 -7.34
CA GLN A 21 -10.29 2.10 -7.64
C GLN A 21 -9.53 3.15 -6.84
N ASP A 22 -9.27 2.91 -5.56
CA ASP A 22 -8.42 3.76 -4.74
C ASP A 22 -6.97 3.83 -5.26
N GLU A 23 -6.41 2.70 -5.70
CA GLU A 23 -5.08 2.70 -6.31
C GLU A 23 -5.01 3.56 -7.58
N LYS A 24 -6.10 3.61 -8.37
CA LYS A 24 -6.19 4.50 -9.54
C LYS A 24 -6.24 5.97 -9.12
N ARG A 25 -7.03 6.31 -8.08
CA ARG A 25 -7.10 7.68 -7.54
C ARG A 25 -5.74 8.16 -7.06
N ILE A 26 -5.07 7.37 -6.23
CA ILE A 26 -3.74 7.67 -5.71
C ILE A 26 -2.72 7.82 -6.86
N ARG A 27 -2.74 6.92 -7.84
CA ARG A 27 -1.85 7.01 -9.01
C ARG A 27 -2.08 8.27 -9.79
N HIS A 28 -3.33 8.67 -10.01
CA HIS A 28 -3.67 9.87 -10.74
C HIS A 28 -3.27 11.12 -9.97
N TYR A 29 -3.48 11.15 -8.66
CA TYR A 29 -2.97 12.22 -7.78
C TYR A 29 -1.45 12.41 -7.96
N PHE A 30 -0.66 11.34 -7.87
CA PHE A 30 0.79 11.43 -8.06
C PHE A 30 1.22 11.83 -9.49
N GLN A 31 0.39 11.61 -10.49
CA GLN A 31 0.66 12.10 -11.85
C GLN A 31 0.42 13.60 -11.99
N ILE A 32 -0.56 14.13 -11.29
CA ILE A 32 -0.95 15.54 -11.30
C ILE A 32 -0.02 16.38 -10.44
N LEU A 33 0.33 15.89 -9.26
CA LEU A 33 1.07 16.59 -8.22
C LEU A 33 2.31 17.36 -8.76
N PRO A 34 3.21 16.77 -9.58
CA PRO A 34 4.39 17.48 -10.06
C PRO A 34 4.09 18.71 -10.93
N SER A 35 2.88 18.79 -11.50
CA SER A 35 2.46 19.91 -12.34
C SER A 35 1.73 21.02 -11.56
N CYS A 36 1.43 20.77 -10.30
CA CYS A 36 0.70 21.70 -9.44
C CYS A 36 1.54 22.18 -8.25
N MET A 37 2.63 21.47 -7.94
CA MET A 37 3.50 21.74 -6.80
C MET A 37 4.00 23.19 -6.82
N ASP A 38 3.95 23.85 -5.67
CA ASP A 38 4.38 25.24 -5.47
C ASP A 38 3.55 26.30 -6.24
N LEU A 39 2.39 25.95 -6.79
CA LEU A 39 1.47 26.93 -7.37
C LEU A 39 0.64 27.62 -6.25
N PRO A 40 0.23 28.89 -6.44
CA PRO A 40 -0.57 29.63 -5.45
C PRO A 40 -1.89 28.92 -5.07
N ASP A 41 -2.47 28.18 -6.02
CA ASP A 41 -3.76 27.46 -5.85
C ASP A 41 -3.55 25.95 -6.06
N GLU A 42 -2.52 25.38 -5.42
CA GLU A 42 -2.10 23.99 -5.61
C GLU A 42 -3.25 23.02 -5.34
N GLU A 43 -3.91 23.13 -4.17
CA GLU A 43 -5.00 22.23 -3.77
C GLU A 43 -6.18 22.33 -4.74
N ASP A 44 -6.64 23.53 -5.06
CA ASP A 44 -7.77 23.74 -5.97
C ASP A 44 -7.46 23.20 -7.38
N SER A 45 -6.22 23.39 -7.83
CA SER A 45 -5.75 22.87 -9.12
C SER A 45 -5.73 21.35 -9.15
N ILE A 46 -5.29 20.69 -8.07
CA ILE A 46 -5.28 19.24 -7.94
C ILE A 46 -6.72 18.71 -7.90
N ILE A 47 -7.56 19.29 -7.03
CA ILE A 47 -8.95 18.90 -6.90
C ILE A 47 -9.68 19.01 -8.24
N SER A 48 -9.54 20.16 -8.94
CA SER A 48 -10.17 20.38 -10.22
C SER A 48 -9.78 19.34 -11.27
N LYS A 49 -8.49 18.96 -11.31
CA LYS A 49 -7.98 17.94 -12.24
C LYS A 49 -8.45 16.53 -11.87
N LEU A 50 -8.56 16.21 -10.56
CA LEU A 50 -9.09 14.94 -10.09
C LEU A 50 -10.60 14.83 -10.42
N MET A 51 -11.35 15.89 -10.15
CA MET A 51 -12.80 15.97 -10.43
C MET A 51 -13.14 15.93 -11.92
N ALA A 52 -12.21 16.30 -12.80
CA ALA A 52 -12.36 16.18 -14.24
C ALA A 52 -12.38 14.71 -14.75
N GLN A 53 -12.09 13.74 -13.88
CA GLN A 53 -12.09 12.31 -14.20
C GLN A 53 -13.31 11.62 -13.57
N PRO A 54 -14.44 11.46 -14.29
CA PRO A 54 -15.68 10.93 -13.70
C PRO A 54 -15.54 9.56 -13.05
N ASP A 55 -14.65 8.72 -13.60
CA ASP A 55 -14.40 7.36 -13.08
C ASP A 55 -13.69 7.34 -11.69
N LEU A 56 -13.10 8.47 -11.30
CA LEU A 56 -12.35 8.60 -10.05
C LEU A 56 -13.12 9.37 -8.99
N VAL A 57 -14.18 10.07 -9.37
CA VAL A 57 -15.02 10.84 -8.44
C VAL A 57 -15.99 9.87 -7.75
N PRO A 58 -16.06 9.90 -6.41
CA PRO A 58 -17.11 9.17 -5.70
C PRO A 58 -18.50 9.64 -6.15
N SER A 59 -19.46 8.73 -6.23
CA SER A 59 -20.85 9.13 -6.50
C SER A 59 -21.39 9.95 -5.32
N ASN A 60 -22.43 10.77 -5.57
CA ASN A 60 -23.11 11.51 -4.47
C ASN A 60 -23.62 10.56 -3.37
N ALA A 61 -23.98 9.32 -3.72
CA ALA A 61 -24.33 8.31 -2.74
C ALA A 61 -23.14 7.89 -1.87
N ASP A 62 -21.94 7.78 -2.47
CA ASP A 62 -20.72 7.46 -1.71
C ASP A 62 -20.29 8.62 -0.81
N LEU A 63 -20.48 9.88 -1.26
CA LEU A 63 -20.14 11.08 -0.48
C LEU A 63 -21.08 11.25 0.73
N ASN A 64 -22.38 11.12 0.54
CA ASN A 64 -23.36 11.17 1.65
C ASN A 64 -23.11 10.05 2.67
N ASN A 65 -22.54 8.98 2.22
CA ASN A 65 -22.16 7.86 3.05
C ASN A 65 -20.85 8.11 3.79
N ALA A 66 -19.91 8.84 3.20
CA ALA A 66 -18.63 9.18 3.80
C ALA A 66 -18.77 10.24 4.91
N GLU A 67 -19.68 11.23 4.78
CA GLU A 67 -19.93 12.22 5.82
C GLU A 67 -20.35 11.56 7.14
N ASN A 68 -21.19 10.53 7.07
CA ASN A 68 -21.59 9.77 8.27
C ASN A 68 -20.50 8.83 8.82
N SER A 69 -19.45 8.56 8.04
CA SER A 69 -18.33 7.70 8.46
C SER A 69 -17.15 8.50 9.01
N LEU A 70 -16.97 9.76 8.59
CA LEU A 70 -15.86 10.59 9.02
C LEU A 70 -15.95 10.93 10.51
N ASP A 71 -17.16 11.13 11.04
CA ASP A 71 -17.37 11.39 12.47
C ASP A 71 -16.88 10.23 13.36
N ILE A 72 -16.91 9.00 12.85
CA ILE A 72 -16.45 7.80 13.59
C ILE A 72 -14.92 7.71 13.56
N PHE A 73 -14.25 8.20 12.51
CA PHE A 73 -12.80 8.15 12.39
C PHE A 73 -12.07 9.23 13.20
N PHE A 74 -12.75 10.37 13.47
CA PHE A 74 -12.14 11.48 14.21
C PHE A 74 -12.40 11.43 15.72
N GLU A 75 -13.29 10.57 16.21
CA GLU A 75 -13.53 10.35 17.66
C GLU A 75 -12.57 9.29 18.27
N GLY A 76 -11.76 8.63 17.48
CA GLY A 76 -10.72 7.75 17.99
C GLY A 76 -9.55 8.57 18.51
N ASP A 77 -9.21 8.44 19.80
CA ASP A 77 -7.93 8.87 20.34
C ASP A 77 -6.84 8.45 19.35
N GLU A 78 -5.96 9.38 18.98
CA GLU A 78 -4.72 9.07 18.26
C GLU A 78 -3.87 8.16 19.16
N GLU A 79 -4.25 6.90 19.27
CA GLU A 79 -3.34 5.89 19.80
C GLU A 79 -2.17 5.82 18.82
N HIS A 80 -1.10 6.52 19.17
CA HIS A 80 0.19 6.34 18.54
C HIS A 80 0.52 4.85 18.63
N LEU A 81 0.36 4.14 17.51
CA LEU A 81 0.76 2.73 17.38
C LEU A 81 2.23 2.63 17.77
N ASP A 82 2.49 2.17 18.97
CA ASP A 82 3.85 1.91 19.40
C ASP A 82 4.39 0.71 18.60
N ILE A 83 5.57 0.91 18.01
CA ILE A 83 6.26 -0.16 17.25
C ILE A 83 6.48 -1.40 18.13
N SER A 84 6.57 -1.24 19.46
CA SER A 84 6.66 -2.35 20.39
C SER A 84 5.41 -3.22 20.37
N ASP A 85 4.23 -2.62 20.34
CA ASP A 85 2.94 -3.30 20.34
C ASP A 85 2.70 -4.04 19.01
N LEU A 86 3.17 -3.46 17.90
CA LEU A 86 3.12 -4.12 16.60
C LEU A 86 3.95 -5.41 16.53
N LYS A 87 5.08 -5.49 17.26
CA LYS A 87 5.95 -6.67 17.23
C LYS A 87 5.31 -7.92 17.85
N GLU A 88 4.39 -7.74 18.79
CA GLU A 88 3.70 -8.83 19.48
C GLU A 88 2.46 -9.31 18.73
N ARG A 89 1.99 -8.53 17.76
CA ARG A 89 0.78 -8.86 17.00
C ARG A 89 1.05 -9.95 15.95
N ARG A 90 0.02 -10.72 15.67
CA ARG A 90 0.04 -11.74 14.62
C ARG A 90 0.34 -11.08 13.27
N TYR A 91 1.20 -11.73 12.49
CA TYR A 91 1.64 -11.28 11.15
C TYR A 91 2.56 -10.04 11.15
N SER A 92 3.02 -9.57 12.31
CA SER A 92 3.98 -8.45 12.42
C SER A 92 5.28 -8.67 11.60
N ASP A 93 5.65 -9.90 11.40
CA ASP A 93 6.82 -10.29 10.60
C ASP A 93 6.84 -9.70 9.19
N ILE A 94 5.66 -9.57 8.53
CA ILE A 94 5.58 -8.98 7.19
C ILE A 94 5.94 -7.50 7.27
N TYR A 95 5.33 -6.78 8.20
CA TYR A 95 5.60 -5.37 8.45
C TYR A 95 7.08 -5.13 8.75
N LEU A 96 7.64 -5.86 9.73
CA LEU A 96 9.03 -5.67 10.16
C LEU A 96 10.03 -5.92 9.03
N ASN A 97 9.81 -6.96 8.22
CA ASN A 97 10.68 -7.26 7.09
C ASN A 97 10.53 -6.22 5.96
N LEU A 98 9.32 -5.76 5.65
CA LEU A 98 9.10 -4.70 4.66
C LEU A 98 9.70 -3.38 5.11
N HIS A 99 9.55 -3.02 6.40
CA HIS A 99 10.14 -1.83 6.98
C HIS A 99 11.67 -1.86 6.89
N LYS A 100 12.29 -2.98 7.28
CA LYS A 100 13.73 -3.18 7.15
C LYS A 100 14.20 -3.01 5.71
N LEU A 101 13.52 -3.65 4.75
CA LEU A 101 13.83 -3.53 3.32
C LEU A 101 13.68 -2.08 2.83
N SER A 102 12.69 -1.35 3.32
CA SER A 102 12.50 0.07 2.96
C SER A 102 13.69 0.92 3.40
N LEU A 103 14.21 0.71 4.60
CA LEU A 103 15.41 1.40 5.08
C LEU A 103 16.64 1.06 4.24
N GLU A 104 16.86 -0.21 3.94
CA GLU A 104 17.96 -0.68 3.08
C GLU A 104 17.84 -0.06 1.67
N TRP A 105 16.63 -0.03 1.09
CA TRP A 105 16.38 0.57 -0.21
C TRP A 105 16.69 2.07 -0.23
N ASN A 106 16.27 2.82 0.79
CA ASN A 106 16.54 4.25 0.88
C ASN A 106 18.05 4.55 0.90
N ILE A 107 18.83 3.70 1.58
CA ILE A 107 20.30 3.82 1.56
C ILE A 107 20.85 3.59 0.14
N ILE A 108 20.35 2.58 -0.58
CA ILE A 108 20.74 2.29 -1.96
C ILE A 108 20.40 3.49 -2.88
N VAL A 109 19.19 4.06 -2.77
CA VAL A 109 18.77 5.20 -3.60
C VAL A 109 19.66 6.42 -3.39
N VAL A 110 19.99 6.73 -2.15
CA VAL A 110 20.76 7.94 -1.81
C VAL A 110 22.25 7.79 -2.16
N ARG A 111 22.84 6.63 -1.82
CA ARG A 111 24.29 6.45 -1.87
C ARG A 111 24.79 5.79 -3.15
N ASP A 112 24.06 4.81 -3.64
CA ASP A 112 24.59 3.86 -4.60
C ASP A 112 23.93 4.01 -5.99
N LEU A 113 22.69 4.51 -6.06
CA LEU A 113 21.93 4.56 -7.30
C LEU A 113 22.39 5.73 -8.17
N ARG A 114 22.66 5.48 -9.47
CA ARG A 114 22.99 6.54 -10.44
C ARG A 114 21.89 7.58 -10.52
N GLN A 115 22.25 8.83 -10.74
CA GLN A 115 21.31 9.95 -10.81
C GLN A 115 20.17 9.72 -11.82
N SER A 116 20.47 9.14 -12.98
CA SER A 116 19.47 8.83 -14.01
C SER A 116 18.41 7.80 -13.55
N LEU A 117 18.71 6.99 -12.54
CA LEU A 117 17.81 5.95 -12.00
C LEU A 117 17.07 6.40 -10.73
N ARG A 118 17.43 7.55 -10.13
CA ARG A 118 16.84 8.00 -8.85
C ARG A 118 15.34 8.19 -8.91
N LYS A 119 14.81 8.73 -10.02
CA LYS A 119 13.35 8.87 -10.20
C LYS A 119 12.64 7.51 -10.11
N SER A 120 13.17 6.50 -10.79
CA SER A 120 12.63 5.14 -10.69
C SER A 120 12.84 4.55 -9.28
N GLY A 121 13.95 4.86 -8.63
CA GLY A 121 14.23 4.49 -7.24
C GLY A 121 13.19 5.03 -6.27
N LEU A 122 12.77 6.30 -6.43
CA LEU A 122 11.70 6.90 -5.61
C LEU A 122 10.34 6.21 -5.82
N ILE A 123 10.03 5.78 -7.05
CA ILE A 123 8.81 5.00 -7.32
C ILE A 123 8.83 3.68 -6.53
N THR A 124 10.00 3.03 -6.46
CA THR A 124 10.18 1.83 -5.65
C THR A 124 9.99 2.13 -4.15
N THR A 125 10.52 3.25 -3.65
CA THR A 125 10.29 3.73 -2.26
C THR A 125 8.80 3.91 -1.98
N CYS A 126 8.05 4.56 -2.86
CA CYS A 126 6.60 4.72 -2.72
C CYS A 126 5.86 3.38 -2.73
N THR A 127 6.31 2.43 -3.54
CA THR A 127 5.72 1.08 -3.58
C THR A 127 5.95 0.35 -2.27
N LEU A 128 7.16 0.41 -1.71
CA LEU A 128 7.47 -0.15 -0.38
C LEU A 128 6.62 0.49 0.71
N GLY A 129 6.48 1.82 0.72
CA GLY A 129 5.63 2.54 1.67
C GLY A 129 4.19 2.02 1.65
N ARG A 130 3.59 1.86 0.45
CA ARG A 130 2.23 1.30 0.32
C ARG A 130 2.12 -0.14 0.84
N LEU A 131 3.15 -0.97 0.65
CA LEU A 131 3.14 -2.33 1.18
C LEU A 131 3.24 -2.34 2.70
N ILE A 132 4.01 -1.43 3.28
CA ILE A 132 4.13 -1.25 4.74
C ILE A 132 2.76 -0.86 5.31
N THR A 133 2.10 0.16 4.78
CA THR A 133 0.76 0.59 5.22
C THR A 133 -0.23 -0.59 5.17
N ARG A 134 -0.31 -1.30 4.05
CA ARG A 134 -1.20 -2.46 3.93
C ARG A 134 -0.88 -3.60 4.89
N SER A 135 0.40 -3.76 5.28
CA SER A 135 0.76 -4.76 6.28
C SER A 135 0.28 -4.37 7.67
N ILE A 136 0.21 -3.07 7.99
CA ILE A 136 -0.39 -2.56 9.22
C ILE A 136 -1.89 -2.83 9.19
N ASP A 137 -2.59 -2.48 8.10
CA ASP A 137 -4.01 -2.76 7.96
C ASP A 137 -4.34 -4.24 8.24
N ILE A 138 -3.52 -5.18 7.75
CA ILE A 138 -3.70 -6.62 7.98
C ILE A 138 -3.51 -7.00 9.45
N ILE A 139 -2.56 -6.38 10.14
CA ILE A 139 -2.28 -6.63 11.56
C ILE A 139 -3.44 -6.15 12.44
N GLU A 140 -4.05 -5.02 12.09
CA GLU A 140 -5.15 -4.41 12.84
C GLU A 140 -6.50 -5.12 12.61
N LEU A 141 -6.66 -5.82 11.48
CA LEU A 141 -7.89 -6.53 11.19
C LEU A 141 -8.05 -7.77 12.07
N GLU A 142 -9.14 -7.82 12.81
CA GLU A 142 -9.57 -9.02 13.52
C GLU A 142 -9.94 -10.15 12.55
N ASP A 143 -9.50 -11.37 12.85
CA ASP A 143 -9.54 -12.51 11.92
C ASP A 143 -10.97 -12.93 11.48
N ALA A 144 -11.98 -12.74 12.33
CA ALA A 144 -13.29 -13.33 12.11
C ALA A 144 -14.23 -12.45 11.25
N GLN A 145 -14.13 -11.15 11.34
CA GLN A 145 -15.14 -10.25 10.76
C GLN A 145 -14.80 -9.76 9.35
N MET A 146 -13.50 -9.68 9.00
CA MET A 146 -13.02 -9.06 7.77
C MET A 146 -12.15 -9.99 6.91
N ALA A 147 -12.34 -11.30 6.99
CA ALA A 147 -11.51 -12.28 6.27
C ALA A 147 -11.44 -12.02 4.74
N GLN A 148 -12.53 -11.59 4.12
CA GLN A 148 -12.56 -11.30 2.67
C GLN A 148 -11.74 -10.07 2.31
N PHE A 149 -11.81 -9.03 3.15
CA PHE A 149 -11.01 -7.82 3.00
C PHE A 149 -9.52 -8.13 3.21
N LYS A 150 -9.20 -8.90 4.26
CA LYS A 150 -7.83 -9.38 4.53
C LYS A 150 -7.23 -10.17 3.36
N ILE A 151 -8.01 -11.07 2.75
CA ILE A 151 -7.60 -11.80 1.55
C ILE A 151 -7.28 -10.82 0.40
N SER A 152 -8.11 -9.79 0.21
CA SER A 152 -7.92 -8.81 -0.84
C SER A 152 -6.65 -7.97 -0.61
N LEU A 153 -6.38 -7.55 0.63
CA LEU A 153 -5.15 -6.84 1.02
C LEU A 153 -3.90 -7.72 0.81
N LEU A 154 -3.93 -8.98 1.25
CA LEU A 154 -2.83 -9.94 1.03
C LEU A 154 -2.52 -10.12 -0.45
N LYS A 155 -3.54 -10.21 -1.31
CA LYS A 155 -3.35 -10.26 -2.76
C LYS A 155 -2.71 -8.98 -3.31
N ARG A 156 -3.08 -7.80 -2.79
CA ARG A 156 -2.46 -6.53 -3.17
C ARG A 156 -1.00 -6.46 -2.74
N ILE A 157 -0.67 -6.99 -1.55
CA ILE A 157 0.73 -7.10 -1.11
C ILE A 157 1.50 -8.02 -2.06
N LEU A 158 0.97 -9.19 -2.42
CA LEU A 158 1.62 -10.09 -3.39
C LEU A 158 1.85 -9.42 -4.74
N SER A 159 0.84 -8.71 -5.27
CA SER A 159 0.98 -7.96 -6.52
C SER A 159 2.10 -6.92 -6.41
N GLY A 160 2.12 -6.13 -5.34
CA GLY A 160 3.15 -5.11 -5.13
C GLY A 160 4.56 -5.69 -4.95
N ILE A 161 4.71 -6.85 -4.30
CA ILE A 161 6.00 -7.55 -4.21
C ILE A 161 6.47 -8.00 -5.60
N ASN A 162 5.57 -8.53 -6.43
CA ASN A 162 5.91 -8.92 -7.81
C ASN A 162 6.33 -7.70 -8.66
N ASP A 163 5.66 -6.55 -8.49
CA ASP A 163 6.05 -5.29 -9.14
C ASP A 163 7.43 -4.83 -8.69
N LEU A 164 7.73 -4.92 -7.37
CA LEU A 164 9.06 -4.63 -6.83
C LEU A 164 10.13 -5.54 -7.41
N LEU A 165 9.89 -6.85 -7.47
CA LEU A 165 10.83 -7.80 -8.08
C LEU A 165 11.11 -7.45 -9.54
N GLY A 166 10.09 -7.03 -10.30
CA GLY A 166 10.25 -6.53 -11.67
C GLY A 166 11.14 -5.27 -11.74
N GLN A 167 10.91 -4.31 -10.83
CA GLN A 167 11.71 -3.09 -10.74
C GLN A 167 13.17 -3.39 -10.35
N ILE A 168 13.41 -4.23 -9.35
CA ILE A 168 14.74 -4.64 -8.92
C ILE A 168 15.50 -5.32 -10.06
N ASN A 169 14.85 -6.20 -10.82
CA ASN A 169 15.45 -6.81 -12.02
C ASN A 169 15.83 -5.77 -13.09
N SER A 170 15.02 -4.72 -13.24
CA SER A 170 15.33 -3.62 -14.15
C SER A 170 16.57 -2.85 -13.70
N PHE A 171 16.69 -2.50 -12.40
CA PHE A 171 17.89 -1.84 -11.86
C PHE A 171 19.14 -2.70 -12.01
N ARG A 172 19.04 -3.99 -11.76
CA ARG A 172 20.15 -4.94 -11.92
C ARG A 172 20.71 -4.95 -13.34
N ARG A 173 19.84 -4.87 -14.36
CA ARG A 173 20.25 -4.80 -15.77
C ARG A 173 20.90 -3.47 -16.12
N GLN A 174 20.43 -2.36 -15.53
CA GLN A 174 20.89 -1.02 -15.84
C GLN A 174 22.15 -0.63 -15.06
N GLN A 175 22.38 -1.20 -13.88
CA GLN A 175 23.52 -0.90 -13.02
C GLN A 175 24.10 -2.17 -12.39
N ASN A 176 24.98 -2.84 -13.13
CA ASN A 176 25.57 -4.12 -12.72
C ASN A 176 26.42 -4.03 -11.43
N THR A 177 26.95 -2.84 -11.09
CA THR A 177 27.71 -2.61 -9.85
C THR A 177 26.90 -2.85 -8.57
N LEU A 178 25.58 -2.86 -8.66
CA LEU A 178 24.68 -3.11 -7.52
C LEU A 178 24.15 -4.55 -7.49
N LYS A 179 24.59 -5.41 -8.38
CA LYS A 179 24.04 -6.76 -8.55
C LYS A 179 23.93 -7.50 -7.22
N ASP A 180 24.99 -7.62 -6.46
CA ASP A 180 25.02 -8.41 -5.23
C ASP A 180 24.05 -7.86 -4.16
N LYS A 181 23.97 -6.52 -4.00
CA LYS A 181 23.02 -5.89 -3.09
C LYS A 181 21.56 -6.13 -3.53
N LEU A 182 21.31 -6.04 -4.84
CA LEU A 182 19.98 -6.24 -5.41
C LEU A 182 19.56 -7.71 -5.40
N ASP A 183 20.49 -8.64 -5.48
CA ASP A 183 20.22 -10.07 -5.33
C ASP A 183 19.78 -10.39 -3.90
N ILE A 184 20.51 -9.91 -2.88
CA ILE A 184 20.11 -10.05 -1.47
C ILE A 184 18.73 -9.40 -1.22
N PHE A 185 18.49 -8.22 -1.78
CA PHE A 185 17.20 -7.53 -1.67
C PHE A 185 16.06 -8.35 -2.29
N SER A 186 16.32 -8.95 -3.47
CA SER A 186 15.37 -9.81 -4.16
C SER A 186 15.06 -11.08 -3.35
N ASP A 187 16.05 -11.70 -2.75
CA ASP A 187 15.87 -12.91 -1.91
C ASP A 187 15.01 -12.59 -0.68
N ASN A 188 15.23 -11.43 -0.05
CA ASN A 188 14.39 -10.97 1.05
C ASN A 188 12.94 -10.74 0.61
N LEU A 189 12.70 -10.16 -0.57
CA LEU A 189 11.35 -10.02 -1.14
C LEU A 189 10.69 -11.38 -1.40
N HIS A 190 11.43 -12.37 -1.90
CA HIS A 190 10.92 -13.73 -2.08
C HIS A 190 10.53 -14.37 -0.75
N ASN A 191 11.31 -14.20 0.30
CA ASN A 191 11.01 -14.70 1.64
C ASN A 191 9.71 -14.06 2.20
N ILE A 192 9.51 -12.75 2.02
CA ILE A 192 8.28 -12.08 2.42
C ILE A 192 7.09 -12.61 1.59
N ARG A 193 7.28 -12.77 0.29
CA ARG A 193 6.27 -13.31 -0.62
C ARG A 193 5.75 -14.67 -0.15
N GLU A 194 6.64 -15.59 0.20
CA GLU A 194 6.26 -16.92 0.71
C GLU A 194 5.48 -16.82 2.03
N LYS A 195 5.89 -15.94 2.95
CA LYS A 195 5.12 -15.69 4.18
C LYS A 195 3.70 -15.22 3.87
N VAL A 196 3.55 -14.25 2.95
CA VAL A 196 2.22 -13.73 2.55
C VAL A 196 1.36 -14.83 1.93
N ILE A 197 1.93 -15.72 1.11
CA ILE A 197 1.22 -16.86 0.52
C ILE A 197 0.73 -17.80 1.61
N ASN A 198 1.55 -18.12 2.60
CA ASN A 198 1.18 -19.00 3.70
C ASN A 198 0.01 -18.42 4.50
N ILE A 199 0.06 -17.13 4.83
CA ILE A 199 -1.02 -16.43 5.53
C ILE A 199 -2.31 -16.44 4.69
N LEU A 200 -2.20 -16.21 3.38
CA LEU A 200 -3.34 -16.26 2.47
C LEU A 200 -4.00 -17.64 2.48
N HIS A 201 -3.20 -18.72 2.48
CA HIS A 201 -3.70 -20.08 2.62
C HIS A 201 -4.40 -20.31 3.95
N GLU A 202 -3.76 -19.93 5.06
CA GLU A 202 -4.36 -20.08 6.41
C GLU A 202 -5.70 -19.33 6.52
N THR A 203 -5.77 -18.11 5.98
CA THR A 203 -6.98 -17.28 6.02
C THR A 203 -8.13 -17.91 5.20
N ARG A 204 -7.81 -18.63 4.12
CA ARG A 204 -8.80 -19.35 3.29
C ARG A 204 -9.31 -20.65 3.93
N VAL A 205 -8.45 -21.37 4.65
CA VAL A 205 -8.80 -22.66 5.26
C VAL A 205 -9.68 -22.49 6.49
N LYS A 206 -9.54 -21.37 7.21
CA LYS A 206 -10.35 -21.05 8.40
C LYS A 206 -11.79 -20.62 8.10
N LYS A 207 -12.19 -20.64 6.86
CA LYS A 207 -13.51 -20.32 6.34
C LYS A 207 -14.40 -21.54 6.31
#